data_9c2e00f3003f3dec71c2c126e51e001d
#
_entry.id   9c2e00f3003f3dec71c2c126e51e001d
#
_cell.length_a   1.000
_cell.length_b   1.000
_cell.length_c   1.000
_cell.angle_alpha   90.00
_cell.angle_beta   90.00
_cell.angle_gamma   90.00
#
_symmetry.space_group_name_H-M   'P 1'
#
loop_
_entity.id
_entity.type
_entity.pdbx_description
1 polymer ?
#
loop_
_entity_poly.entity_id
_entity_poly.type
_entity_poly.pdbx_seq_one_letter_code
_entity_poly.pdbx_strand_id
1 'polypeptide(L)'
;MNAKEKTTLQALFFDFDGVIVDSIATKTEAFRTLFGEYDAKIVEEVVAYHQQHGGISRVEKIRYAYQHIIKQPLSDEGLANLAAVYAALVVEKVVSADWIAGAKGFLDSMQGVLPIFVISGTPETELRYIVEHRGMAGYFRDVLGSPIRKPVHIRNLLSDHRFVPEQCVFVGDALTDFYAARETGLTFVGIQGEVTFPVGTTVLSDCRGLRPAIAELFTW
;
A
#
# COMPACT_ATOMS: atom_id res chain seq x y z
N MET A 1 31.83 19.51 -9.04
CA MET A 1 30.52 18.87 -9.18
C MET A 1 29.46 19.89 -8.77
N ASN A 2 28.68 20.41 -9.70
CA ASN A 2 27.59 21.34 -9.36
C ASN A 2 26.56 20.56 -8.54
N ALA A 3 26.31 20.97 -7.30
CA ALA A 3 25.16 20.50 -6.55
C ALA A 3 23.90 20.81 -7.38
N LYS A 4 23.19 19.78 -7.83
CA LYS A 4 21.88 19.98 -8.46
C LYS A 4 21.02 20.72 -7.43
N GLU A 5 20.47 21.86 -7.79
CA GLU A 5 19.47 22.53 -6.94
C GLU A 5 18.36 21.53 -6.67
N LYS A 6 18.08 21.30 -5.37
CA LYS A 6 16.98 20.41 -4.97
C LYS A 6 15.66 21.09 -5.31
N THR A 7 14.76 20.35 -5.90
CA THR A 7 13.41 20.81 -6.15
C THR A 7 12.56 20.78 -4.87
N THR A 8 11.55 21.63 -4.80
CA THR A 8 10.62 21.67 -3.65
C THR A 8 9.63 20.50 -3.77
N LEU A 9 9.53 19.71 -2.71
CA LEU A 9 8.54 18.63 -2.61
C LEU A 9 7.14 19.21 -2.50
N GLN A 10 6.18 18.67 -3.23
CA GLN A 10 4.79 19.14 -3.27
C GLN A 10 3.81 18.23 -2.53
N ALA A 11 4.03 16.90 -2.58
CA ALA A 11 3.14 15.95 -1.94
C ALA A 11 3.83 14.62 -1.65
N LEU A 12 3.28 13.91 -0.66
CA LEU A 12 3.65 12.55 -0.29
C LEU A 12 2.48 11.59 -0.51
N PHE A 13 2.77 10.45 -1.10
CA PHE A 13 1.84 9.36 -1.33
C PHE A 13 2.35 8.13 -0.61
N PHE A 14 1.49 7.44 0.13
CA PHE A 14 1.85 6.27 0.90
C PHE A 14 0.96 5.08 0.55
N ASP A 15 1.54 3.89 0.43
CA ASP A 15 0.76 2.70 0.71
C ASP A 15 0.46 2.63 2.22
N PHE A 16 -0.45 1.77 2.61
CA PHE A 16 -0.91 1.66 3.99
C PHE A 16 -0.30 0.46 4.71
N ASP A 17 -0.55 -0.73 4.16
CA ASP A 17 -0.17 -2.02 4.73
C ASP A 17 1.33 -2.27 4.50
N GLY A 18 2.08 -2.60 5.56
CA GLY A 18 3.54 -2.80 5.44
C GLY A 18 4.36 -1.51 5.34
N VAL A 19 3.71 -0.35 5.27
CA VAL A 19 4.35 0.98 5.19
C VAL A 19 3.99 1.84 6.39
N ILE A 20 2.71 2.00 6.68
CA ILE A 20 2.23 2.77 7.83
C ILE A 20 1.88 1.83 8.99
N VAL A 21 1.23 0.71 8.68
CA VAL A 21 0.73 -0.26 9.65
C VAL A 21 1.34 -1.63 9.39
N ASP A 22 1.79 -2.31 10.44
CA ASP A 22 2.32 -3.67 10.40
C ASP A 22 1.18 -4.69 10.33
N SER A 23 0.67 -4.91 9.12
CA SER A 23 -0.52 -5.72 8.86
C SER A 23 -0.29 -6.87 7.87
N ILE A 24 0.91 -7.00 7.29
CA ILE A 24 1.19 -7.97 6.23
C ILE A 24 0.98 -9.41 6.72
N ALA A 25 1.55 -9.77 7.88
CA ALA A 25 1.40 -11.10 8.45
C ALA A 25 -0.08 -11.43 8.75
N THR A 26 -0.83 -10.46 9.27
CA THR A 26 -2.28 -10.60 9.51
C THR A 26 -3.06 -10.89 8.24
N LYS A 27 -2.74 -10.19 7.15
CA LYS A 27 -3.39 -10.38 5.85
C LYS A 27 -3.01 -11.70 5.21
N THR A 28 -1.79 -12.14 5.35
CA THR A 28 -1.30 -13.46 4.88
C THR A 28 -2.02 -14.59 5.62
N GLU A 29 -2.14 -14.51 6.95
CA GLU A 29 -2.87 -15.50 7.74
C GLU A 29 -4.37 -15.54 7.42
N ALA A 30 -4.96 -14.40 7.08
CA ALA A 30 -6.36 -14.37 6.63
C ALA A 30 -6.57 -15.09 5.29
N PHE A 31 -5.62 -15.01 4.34
CA PHE A 31 -5.67 -15.84 3.13
C PHE A 31 -5.51 -17.33 3.46
N ARG A 32 -4.60 -17.69 4.35
CA ARG A 32 -4.44 -19.08 4.82
C ARG A 32 -5.74 -19.61 5.44
N THR A 33 -6.37 -18.84 6.29
CA THR A 33 -7.65 -19.18 6.92
C THR A 33 -8.79 -19.29 5.90
N LEU A 34 -8.89 -18.33 4.98
CA LEU A 34 -9.96 -18.26 3.96
C LEU A 34 -9.97 -19.49 3.03
N PHE A 35 -8.79 -20.01 2.72
CA PHE A 35 -8.62 -21.18 1.86
C PHE A 35 -8.30 -22.47 2.63
N GLY A 36 -8.43 -22.46 3.97
CA GLY A 36 -8.02 -23.57 4.84
C GLY A 36 -8.77 -24.90 4.65
N GLU A 37 -9.90 -24.89 3.93
CA GLU A 37 -10.65 -26.11 3.57
C GLU A 37 -10.07 -26.85 2.36
N TYR A 38 -9.15 -26.21 1.62
CA TYR A 38 -8.47 -26.84 0.48
C TYR A 38 -7.22 -27.60 0.93
N ASP A 39 -6.69 -28.44 0.02
CA ASP A 39 -5.41 -29.11 0.22
C ASP A 39 -4.30 -28.13 0.58
N ALA A 40 -3.42 -28.53 1.50
CA ALA A 40 -2.31 -27.69 1.96
C ALA A 40 -1.46 -27.12 0.81
N LYS A 41 -1.28 -27.87 -0.27
CA LYS A 41 -0.56 -27.39 -1.46
C LYS A 41 -1.27 -26.20 -2.14
N ILE A 42 -2.59 -26.25 -2.24
CA ILE A 42 -3.42 -25.16 -2.80
C ILE A 42 -3.30 -23.92 -1.90
N VAL A 43 -3.42 -24.11 -0.58
CA VAL A 43 -3.29 -23.02 0.39
C VAL A 43 -1.93 -22.32 0.26
N GLU A 44 -0.84 -23.09 0.18
CA GLU A 44 0.51 -22.52 0.04
C GLU A 44 0.68 -21.80 -1.30
N GLU A 45 0.13 -22.30 -2.42
CA GLU A 45 0.15 -21.59 -3.71
C GLU A 45 -0.63 -20.25 -3.66
N VAL A 46 -1.78 -20.23 -2.99
CA VAL A 46 -2.58 -18.99 -2.81
C VAL A 46 -1.82 -18.01 -1.93
N VAL A 47 -1.23 -18.46 -0.84
CA VAL A 47 -0.42 -17.61 0.06
C VAL A 47 0.80 -17.07 -0.67
N ALA A 48 1.53 -17.90 -1.40
CA ALA A 48 2.68 -17.46 -2.19
C ALA A 48 2.29 -16.41 -3.24
N TYR A 49 1.16 -16.62 -3.93
CA TYR A 49 0.63 -15.62 -4.85
C TYR A 49 0.28 -14.31 -4.13
N HIS A 50 -0.36 -14.39 -2.96
CA HIS A 50 -0.70 -13.22 -2.16
C HIS A 50 0.54 -12.39 -1.79
N GLN A 51 1.61 -13.04 -1.33
CA GLN A 51 2.85 -12.40 -0.92
C GLN A 51 3.59 -11.76 -2.12
N GLN A 52 3.68 -12.47 -3.24
CA GLN A 52 4.32 -11.96 -4.45
C GLN A 52 3.59 -10.76 -5.08
N HIS A 53 2.28 -10.63 -4.81
CA HIS A 53 1.43 -9.62 -5.40
C HIS A 53 0.88 -8.64 -4.33
N GLY A 54 1.76 -8.12 -3.45
CA GLY A 54 1.43 -7.04 -2.53
C GLY A 54 0.77 -5.85 -3.26
N GLY A 55 -0.11 -5.13 -2.58
CA GLY A 55 -0.78 -3.94 -3.13
C GLY A 55 -1.91 -4.18 -4.13
N ILE A 56 -2.18 -5.43 -4.58
CA ILE A 56 -3.38 -5.76 -5.37
C ILE A 56 -4.56 -6.03 -4.44
N SER A 57 -5.78 -5.74 -4.91
CA SER A 57 -7.00 -5.97 -4.13
C SER A 57 -7.20 -7.46 -3.82
N ARG A 58 -7.82 -7.75 -2.66
CA ARG A 58 -8.21 -9.13 -2.31
C ARG A 58 -9.14 -9.76 -3.34
N VAL A 59 -10.01 -8.96 -3.94
CA VAL A 59 -10.97 -9.42 -4.96
C VAL A 59 -10.24 -9.98 -6.17
N GLU A 60 -9.21 -9.28 -6.64
CA GLU A 60 -8.36 -9.77 -7.75
C GLU A 60 -7.61 -11.03 -7.35
N LYS A 61 -7.06 -11.10 -6.13
CA LYS A 61 -6.33 -12.27 -5.62
C LYS A 61 -7.24 -13.50 -5.49
N ILE A 62 -8.44 -13.34 -4.93
CA ILE A 62 -9.42 -14.45 -4.81
C ILE A 62 -9.85 -14.94 -6.20
N ARG A 63 -10.14 -14.02 -7.13
CA ARG A 63 -10.49 -14.38 -8.51
C ARG A 63 -9.36 -15.16 -9.19
N TYR A 64 -8.12 -14.71 -9.04
CA TYR A 64 -6.95 -15.40 -9.56
C TYR A 64 -6.79 -16.81 -8.95
N ALA A 65 -6.95 -16.94 -7.64
CA ALA A 65 -6.85 -18.22 -6.95
C ALA A 65 -7.85 -19.24 -7.52
N TYR A 66 -9.11 -18.85 -7.69
CA TYR A 66 -10.12 -19.75 -8.28
C TYR A 66 -9.85 -20.08 -9.74
N GLN A 67 -9.43 -19.10 -10.53
CA GLN A 67 -9.21 -19.26 -11.96
C GLN A 67 -7.95 -20.10 -12.29
N HIS A 68 -6.85 -19.91 -11.54
CA HIS A 68 -5.53 -20.44 -11.92
C HIS A 68 -5.00 -21.51 -10.99
N ILE A 69 -5.32 -21.47 -9.69
CA ILE A 69 -4.81 -22.41 -8.69
C ILE A 69 -5.83 -23.52 -8.45
N ILE A 70 -7.05 -23.15 -8.04
CA ILE A 70 -8.13 -24.10 -7.72
C ILE A 70 -8.78 -24.65 -8.99
N LYS A 71 -8.84 -23.84 -10.05
CA LYS A 71 -9.43 -24.16 -11.36
C LYS A 71 -10.91 -24.55 -11.26
N GLN A 72 -11.65 -23.80 -10.48
CA GLN A 72 -13.09 -23.95 -10.30
C GLN A 72 -13.79 -22.63 -10.64
N PRO A 73 -15.05 -22.70 -11.13
CA PRO A 73 -15.85 -21.49 -11.35
C PRO A 73 -16.13 -20.79 -10.02
N LEU A 74 -16.12 -19.47 -10.03
CA LEU A 74 -16.51 -18.62 -8.91
C LEU A 74 -17.55 -17.60 -9.40
N SER A 75 -18.75 -17.65 -8.81
CA SER A 75 -19.77 -16.65 -9.09
C SER A 75 -19.42 -15.30 -8.46
N ASP A 76 -20.01 -14.23 -8.95
CA ASP A 76 -19.82 -12.90 -8.35
C ASP A 76 -20.36 -12.84 -6.90
N GLU A 77 -21.43 -13.56 -6.58
CA GLU A 77 -21.92 -13.72 -5.22
C GLU A 77 -20.92 -14.47 -4.34
N GLY A 78 -20.37 -15.58 -4.81
CA GLY A 78 -19.33 -16.34 -4.11
C GLY A 78 -18.07 -15.50 -3.85
N LEU A 79 -17.65 -14.71 -4.84
CA LEU A 79 -16.53 -13.78 -4.71
C LEU A 79 -16.82 -12.70 -3.65
N ALA A 80 -18.01 -12.12 -3.66
CA ALA A 80 -18.41 -11.12 -2.67
C ALA A 80 -18.44 -11.70 -1.25
N ASN A 81 -18.94 -12.93 -1.09
CA ASN A 81 -18.97 -13.63 0.19
C ASN A 81 -17.56 -13.91 0.72
N LEU A 82 -16.67 -14.42 -0.12
CA LEU A 82 -15.27 -14.65 0.27
C LEU A 82 -14.55 -13.35 0.63
N ALA A 83 -14.79 -12.27 -0.10
CA ALA A 83 -14.23 -10.96 0.22
C ALA A 83 -14.76 -10.41 1.56
N ALA A 84 -16.03 -10.67 1.90
CA ALA A 84 -16.63 -10.30 3.18
C ALA A 84 -16.05 -11.14 4.34
N VAL A 85 -15.89 -12.45 4.15
CA VAL A 85 -15.24 -13.32 5.15
C VAL A 85 -13.79 -12.86 5.39
N TYR A 86 -13.05 -12.56 4.35
CA TYR A 86 -11.70 -12.00 4.49
C TYR A 86 -11.70 -10.68 5.28
N ALA A 87 -12.63 -9.76 4.98
CA ALA A 87 -12.76 -8.51 5.71
C ALA A 87 -12.96 -8.75 7.21
N ALA A 88 -13.86 -9.68 7.57
CA ALA A 88 -14.12 -10.04 8.96
C ALA A 88 -12.88 -10.60 9.69
N LEU A 89 -11.97 -11.24 8.95
CA LEU A 89 -10.72 -11.79 9.51
C LEU A 89 -9.65 -10.70 9.77
N VAL A 90 -9.67 -9.59 9.03
CA VAL A 90 -8.55 -8.64 9.03
C VAL A 90 -8.86 -7.27 9.64
N VAL A 91 -10.05 -6.71 9.47
CA VAL A 91 -10.32 -5.30 9.75
C VAL A 91 -9.95 -4.90 11.18
N GLU A 92 -10.52 -5.56 12.18
CA GLU A 92 -10.27 -5.23 13.60
C GLU A 92 -8.81 -5.50 14.00
N LYS A 93 -8.18 -6.51 13.40
CA LYS A 93 -6.76 -6.79 13.64
C LYS A 93 -5.88 -5.68 13.06
N VAL A 94 -6.22 -5.15 11.89
CA VAL A 94 -5.49 -4.02 11.28
C VAL A 94 -5.75 -2.73 12.05
N VAL A 95 -6.96 -2.51 12.57
CA VAL A 95 -7.26 -1.39 13.48
C VAL A 95 -6.36 -1.42 14.72
N SER A 96 -6.08 -2.60 15.28
CA SER A 96 -5.25 -2.77 16.48
C SER A 96 -3.76 -3.04 16.20
N ALA A 97 -3.36 -3.22 14.95
CA ALA A 97 -1.97 -3.54 14.58
C ALA A 97 -0.99 -2.41 14.92
N ASP A 98 0.25 -2.76 15.15
CA ASP A 98 1.31 -1.80 15.43
C ASP A 98 1.61 -0.89 14.22
N TRP A 99 2.22 0.23 14.49
CA TRP A 99 2.80 1.07 13.46
C TRP A 99 4.10 0.47 12.92
N ILE A 100 4.34 0.62 11.65
CA ILE A 100 5.70 0.41 11.12
C ILE A 100 6.64 1.40 11.83
N ALA A 101 7.82 0.92 12.20
CA ALA A 101 8.79 1.71 12.95
C ALA A 101 9.09 3.05 12.28
N GLY A 102 8.92 4.14 13.01
CA GLY A 102 9.12 5.51 12.51
C GLY A 102 7.95 6.12 11.74
N ALA A 103 6.94 5.35 11.30
CA ALA A 103 5.83 5.85 10.49
C ALA A 103 5.05 6.95 11.22
N LYS A 104 4.63 6.69 12.46
CA LYS A 104 3.91 7.72 13.25
C LYS A 104 4.74 8.99 13.43
N GLY A 105 6.00 8.85 13.85
CA GLY A 105 6.87 10.03 14.07
C GLY A 105 7.14 10.82 12.79
N PHE A 106 7.22 10.14 11.64
CA PHE A 106 7.33 10.82 10.35
C PHE A 106 6.04 11.60 10.03
N LEU A 107 4.87 10.97 10.14
CA LEU A 107 3.57 11.62 9.89
C LEU A 107 3.34 12.81 10.83
N ASP A 108 3.65 12.66 12.14
CA ASP A 108 3.59 13.77 13.11
C ASP A 108 4.45 14.96 12.65
N SER A 109 5.66 14.69 12.15
CA SER A 109 6.61 15.72 11.71
C SER A 109 6.23 16.43 10.41
N MET A 110 5.37 15.81 9.61
CA MET A 110 4.94 16.32 8.31
C MET A 110 3.55 16.92 8.33
N GLN A 111 2.81 16.77 9.43
CA GLN A 111 1.46 17.29 9.57
C GLN A 111 1.45 18.83 9.41
N GLY A 112 0.65 19.31 8.45
CA GLY A 112 0.57 20.74 8.12
C GLY A 112 1.75 21.29 7.30
N VAL A 113 2.77 20.46 7.01
CA VAL A 113 3.92 20.85 6.16
C VAL A 113 3.62 20.55 4.69
N LEU A 114 3.18 19.33 4.39
CA LEU A 114 2.87 18.87 3.05
C LEU A 114 1.56 18.06 3.03
N PRO A 115 0.83 18.06 1.92
CA PRO A 115 -0.29 17.15 1.74
C PRO A 115 0.21 15.71 1.64
N ILE A 116 -0.42 14.83 2.42
CA ILE A 116 -0.15 13.40 2.44
C ILE A 116 -1.41 12.66 1.98
N PHE A 117 -1.23 11.71 1.08
CA PHE A 117 -2.29 10.86 0.53
C PHE A 117 -1.98 9.39 0.82
N VAL A 118 -3.01 8.62 1.14
CA VAL A 118 -2.91 7.15 1.22
C VAL A 118 -3.57 6.53 0.01
N ILE A 119 -2.88 5.58 -0.64
CA ILE A 119 -3.40 4.84 -1.79
C ILE A 119 -3.09 3.35 -1.59
N SER A 120 -4.11 2.55 -1.26
CA SER A 120 -3.95 1.14 -0.90
C SER A 120 -4.76 0.20 -1.80
N GLY A 121 -4.34 -1.08 -1.86
CA GLY A 121 -5.13 -2.16 -2.44
C GLY A 121 -6.32 -2.60 -1.57
N THR A 122 -6.40 -2.15 -0.33
CA THR A 122 -7.56 -2.37 0.55
C THR A 122 -8.80 -1.63 -0.01
N PRO A 123 -10.03 -2.21 0.05
CA PRO A 123 -11.23 -1.52 -0.36
C PRO A 123 -11.39 -0.17 0.34
N GLU A 124 -11.74 0.87 -0.41
CA GLU A 124 -11.70 2.25 0.10
C GLU A 124 -12.57 2.47 1.34
N THR A 125 -13.78 1.94 1.36
CA THR A 125 -14.68 2.05 2.51
C THR A 125 -14.08 1.42 3.77
N GLU A 126 -13.42 0.28 3.63
CA GLU A 126 -12.74 -0.41 4.71
C GLU A 126 -11.48 0.35 5.16
N LEU A 127 -10.68 0.83 4.21
CA LEU A 127 -9.49 1.61 4.50
C LEU A 127 -9.83 2.89 5.28
N ARG A 128 -10.88 3.60 4.87
CA ARG A 128 -11.37 4.79 5.59
C ARG A 128 -11.85 4.47 7.00
N TYR A 129 -12.58 3.35 7.16
CA TYR A 129 -12.97 2.86 8.48
C TYR A 129 -11.75 2.60 9.39
N ILE A 130 -10.74 1.89 8.87
CA ILE A 130 -9.51 1.58 9.61
C ILE A 130 -8.77 2.88 10.00
N VAL A 131 -8.59 3.80 9.07
CA VAL A 131 -7.90 5.09 9.31
C VAL A 131 -8.62 5.91 10.37
N GLU A 132 -9.95 5.95 10.35
CA GLU A 132 -10.76 6.66 11.34
C GLU A 132 -10.63 6.03 12.73
N HIS A 133 -10.83 4.70 12.85
CA HIS A 133 -10.79 4.00 14.13
C HIS A 133 -9.39 3.95 14.76
N ARG A 134 -8.35 4.14 13.95
CA ARG A 134 -6.98 4.32 14.43
C ARG A 134 -6.66 5.77 14.83
N GLY A 135 -7.60 6.73 14.65
CA GLY A 135 -7.36 8.14 14.91
C GLY A 135 -6.36 8.80 13.96
N MET A 136 -6.22 8.25 12.73
CA MET A 136 -5.20 8.68 11.76
C MET A 136 -5.71 9.69 10.73
N ALA A 137 -7.02 9.94 10.67
CA ALA A 137 -7.63 10.75 9.63
C ALA A 137 -7.01 12.16 9.49
N GLY A 138 -6.56 12.74 10.61
CA GLY A 138 -5.92 14.06 10.61
C GLY A 138 -4.55 14.17 9.93
N TYR A 139 -3.91 13.04 9.60
CA TYR A 139 -2.64 13.05 8.87
C TYR A 139 -2.82 13.19 7.35
N PHE A 140 -3.95 12.73 6.82
CA PHE A 140 -4.11 12.53 5.39
C PHE A 140 -5.06 13.56 4.76
N ARG A 141 -4.66 14.08 3.62
CA ARG A 141 -5.52 14.92 2.78
C ARG A 141 -6.62 14.10 2.13
N ASP A 142 -6.30 12.87 1.73
CA ASP A 142 -7.27 11.90 1.24
C ASP A 142 -6.77 10.46 1.46
N VAL A 143 -7.74 9.51 1.48
CA VAL A 143 -7.52 8.08 1.71
C VAL A 143 -8.27 7.33 0.63
N LEU A 144 -7.53 6.69 -0.26
CA LEU A 144 -8.02 6.10 -1.50
C LEU A 144 -7.70 4.60 -1.56
N GLY A 145 -8.66 3.83 -1.99
CA GLY A 145 -8.55 2.38 -2.01
C GLY A 145 -9.05 1.72 -3.29
N SER A 146 -9.02 0.37 -3.32
CA SER A 146 -9.62 -0.37 -4.40
C SER A 146 -11.16 -0.18 -4.43
N PRO A 147 -11.84 -0.34 -5.59
CA PRO A 147 -11.38 -1.03 -6.80
C PRO A 147 -10.52 -0.19 -7.77
N ILE A 148 -10.38 1.11 -7.56
CA ILE A 148 -9.59 1.95 -8.45
C ILE A 148 -8.10 1.65 -8.23
N ARG A 149 -7.36 1.46 -9.33
CA ARG A 149 -5.94 1.10 -9.28
C ARG A 149 -5.07 2.31 -8.89
N LYS A 150 -3.96 2.06 -8.19
CA LYS A 150 -3.03 3.09 -7.70
C LYS A 150 -2.62 4.11 -8.76
N PRO A 151 -2.21 3.74 -9.99
CA PRO A 151 -1.83 4.74 -11.00
C PRO A 151 -2.96 5.69 -11.40
N VAL A 152 -4.22 5.22 -11.35
CA VAL A 152 -5.38 6.05 -11.67
C VAL A 152 -5.61 7.08 -10.57
N HIS A 153 -5.58 6.66 -9.30
CA HIS A 153 -5.66 7.57 -8.15
C HIS A 153 -4.56 8.62 -8.20
N ILE A 154 -3.30 8.20 -8.44
CA ILE A 154 -2.17 9.12 -8.53
C ILE A 154 -2.41 10.18 -9.63
N ARG A 155 -2.79 9.77 -10.85
CA ARG A 155 -3.04 10.72 -11.95
C ARG A 155 -4.14 11.71 -11.63
N ASN A 156 -5.23 11.24 -10.99
CA ASN A 156 -6.33 12.11 -10.58
C ASN A 156 -5.83 13.15 -9.58
N LEU A 157 -5.12 12.73 -8.52
CA LEU A 157 -4.58 13.65 -7.52
C LEU A 157 -3.56 14.65 -8.10
N LEU A 158 -2.68 14.19 -9.01
CA LEU A 158 -1.74 15.06 -9.71
C LEU A 158 -2.49 16.14 -10.51
N SER A 159 -3.54 15.74 -11.23
CA SER A 159 -4.37 16.65 -12.02
C SER A 159 -5.16 17.64 -11.15
N ASP A 160 -5.87 17.14 -10.13
CA ASP A 160 -6.77 17.92 -9.28
C ASP A 160 -6.03 18.98 -8.48
N HIS A 161 -4.83 18.63 -8.01
CA HIS A 161 -3.98 19.53 -7.23
C HIS A 161 -2.92 20.27 -8.05
N ARG A 162 -2.79 19.96 -9.33
CA ARG A 162 -1.77 20.52 -10.23
C ARG A 162 -0.33 20.27 -9.75
N PHE A 163 -0.12 19.09 -9.18
CA PHE A 163 1.22 18.68 -8.74
C PHE A 163 2.09 18.28 -9.94
N VAL A 164 3.37 18.60 -9.83
CA VAL A 164 4.40 18.15 -10.76
C VAL A 164 4.87 16.75 -10.30
N PRO A 165 4.74 15.70 -11.13
CA PRO A 165 5.05 14.32 -10.72
C PRO A 165 6.44 14.17 -10.11
N GLU A 166 7.46 14.78 -10.71
CA GLU A 166 8.86 14.72 -10.27
C GLU A 166 9.10 15.43 -8.92
N GLN A 167 8.12 16.19 -8.42
CA GLN A 167 8.12 16.85 -7.13
C GLN A 167 7.23 16.13 -6.10
N CYS A 168 6.89 14.88 -6.38
CA CYS A 168 6.10 14.03 -5.51
C CYS A 168 6.86 12.74 -5.20
N VAL A 169 6.64 12.19 -4.00
CA VAL A 169 7.22 10.93 -3.56
C VAL A 169 6.12 9.92 -3.27
N PHE A 170 6.28 8.71 -3.75
CA PHE A 170 5.47 7.55 -3.34
C PHE A 170 6.33 6.63 -2.45
N VAL A 171 5.79 6.30 -1.27
CA VAL A 171 6.40 5.37 -0.32
C VAL A 171 5.60 4.07 -0.32
N GLY A 172 6.24 2.93 -0.58
CA GLY A 172 5.57 1.64 -0.71
C GLY A 172 6.49 0.46 -0.38
N ASP A 173 5.90 -0.71 -0.10
CA ASP A 173 6.62 -1.95 0.21
C ASP A 173 6.47 -3.02 -0.88
N ALA A 174 5.66 -2.77 -1.92
CA ALA A 174 5.34 -3.72 -2.97
C ALA A 174 5.78 -3.27 -4.37
N LEU A 175 5.97 -4.25 -5.29
CA LEU A 175 6.28 -3.93 -6.69
C LEU A 175 5.15 -3.15 -7.39
N THR A 176 3.90 -3.32 -6.96
CA THR A 176 2.78 -2.55 -7.47
C THR A 176 2.91 -1.05 -7.18
N ASP A 177 3.51 -0.70 -6.05
CA ASP A 177 3.81 0.69 -5.66
C ASP A 177 4.91 1.27 -6.52
N PHE A 178 5.99 0.50 -6.66
CA PHE A 178 7.11 0.88 -7.52
C PHE A 178 6.66 1.15 -8.96
N TYR A 179 5.86 0.23 -9.53
CA TYR A 179 5.37 0.42 -10.90
C TYR A 179 4.35 1.55 -11.01
N ALA A 180 3.50 1.75 -10.00
CA ALA A 180 2.56 2.86 -9.97
C ALA A 180 3.29 4.21 -9.95
N ALA A 181 4.29 4.36 -9.09
CA ALA A 181 5.13 5.56 -9.03
C ALA A 181 5.86 5.80 -10.35
N ARG A 182 6.50 4.75 -10.90
CA ARG A 182 7.22 4.83 -12.18
C ARG A 182 6.31 5.21 -13.35
N GLU A 183 5.13 4.61 -13.45
CA GLU A 183 4.14 4.86 -14.50
C GLU A 183 3.62 6.30 -14.47
N THR A 184 3.59 6.91 -13.30
CA THR A 184 3.04 8.25 -13.08
C THR A 184 4.11 9.32 -12.89
N GLY A 185 5.40 8.96 -12.95
CA GLY A 185 6.52 9.91 -12.87
C GLY A 185 6.91 10.36 -11.47
N LEU A 186 6.37 9.71 -10.42
CA LEU A 186 6.72 10.02 -9.04
C LEU A 186 8.09 9.41 -8.67
N THR A 187 8.81 10.09 -7.77
CA THR A 187 9.97 9.48 -7.10
C THR A 187 9.47 8.37 -6.16
N PHE A 188 10.10 7.20 -6.20
CA PHE A 188 9.74 6.09 -5.34
C PHE A 188 10.77 5.89 -4.23
N VAL A 189 10.27 5.67 -3.01
CA VAL A 189 11.06 5.21 -1.86
C VAL A 189 10.43 3.91 -1.35
N GLY A 190 11.20 2.82 -1.41
CA GLY A 190 10.77 1.51 -0.94
C GLY A 190 10.94 1.37 0.58
N ILE A 191 9.99 0.72 1.23
CA ILE A 191 10.14 0.13 2.56
C ILE A 191 10.41 -1.35 2.36
N GLN A 192 11.38 -1.91 3.07
CA GLN A 192 11.73 -3.31 2.97
C GLN A 192 10.56 -4.19 3.43
N GLY A 193 10.05 -5.00 2.53
CA GLY A 193 8.97 -5.96 2.73
C GLY A 193 9.34 -7.34 2.19
N GLU A 194 8.36 -8.05 1.64
CA GLU A 194 8.49 -9.41 1.10
C GLU A 194 9.12 -9.45 -0.30
N VAL A 195 9.25 -8.31 -0.99
CA VAL A 195 9.73 -8.23 -2.38
C VAL A 195 11.10 -7.58 -2.49
N THR A 196 11.83 -7.94 -3.55
CA THR A 196 13.08 -7.25 -3.91
C THR A 196 12.78 -6.25 -5.02
N PHE A 197 13.13 -4.99 -4.79
CA PHE A 197 13.00 -3.93 -5.78
C PHE A 197 14.11 -3.96 -6.84
N PRO A 198 13.88 -3.38 -8.01
CA PRO A 198 14.92 -3.23 -9.04
C PRO A 198 16.16 -2.51 -8.52
N VAL A 199 17.32 -2.87 -9.07
CA VAL A 199 18.61 -2.27 -8.71
C VAL A 199 18.57 -0.76 -8.91
N GLY A 200 19.08 -0.01 -7.93
CA GLY A 200 19.10 1.46 -7.93
C GLY A 200 17.88 2.11 -7.27
N THR A 201 16.92 1.30 -6.78
CA THR A 201 15.82 1.81 -5.97
C THR A 201 16.31 2.17 -4.57
N THR A 202 15.93 3.34 -4.05
CA THR A 202 16.13 3.68 -2.64
C THR A 202 15.20 2.82 -1.79
N VAL A 203 15.76 1.95 -0.97
CA VAL A 203 14.99 1.06 -0.07
C VAL A 203 15.46 1.26 1.36
N LEU A 204 14.53 1.50 2.26
CA LEU A 204 14.75 1.70 3.69
C LEU A 204 14.25 0.48 4.45
N SER A 205 14.88 0.17 5.58
CA SER A 205 14.42 -0.91 6.47
C SER A 205 13.04 -0.62 7.10
N ASP A 206 12.75 0.67 7.32
CA ASP A 206 11.52 1.18 7.91
C ASP A 206 11.40 2.70 7.71
N CYS A 207 10.35 3.32 8.27
CA CYS A 207 10.07 4.74 8.09
C CYS A 207 10.98 5.69 8.87
N ARG A 208 11.88 5.21 9.76
CA ARG A 208 12.84 6.07 10.48
C ARG A 208 13.82 6.77 9.54
N GLY A 209 14.11 6.12 8.41
CA GLY A 209 14.98 6.67 7.37
C GLY A 209 14.30 7.62 6.37
N LEU A 210 12.98 7.78 6.41
CA LEU A 210 12.24 8.53 5.36
C LEU A 210 12.66 10.00 5.28
N ARG A 211 12.71 10.69 6.44
CA ARG A 211 13.05 12.13 6.44
C ARG A 211 14.42 12.43 5.83
N PRO A 212 15.53 11.79 6.25
CA PRO A 212 16.83 12.01 5.62
C PRO A 212 16.84 11.59 4.14
N ALA A 213 16.24 10.46 3.78
CA ALA A 213 16.23 9.99 2.39
C ALA A 213 15.49 10.97 1.45
N ILE A 214 14.34 11.51 1.88
CA ILE A 214 13.61 12.51 1.10
C ILE A 214 14.37 13.84 1.08
N ALA A 215 14.99 14.26 2.20
CA ALA A 215 15.79 15.49 2.27
C ALA A 215 17.05 15.46 1.41
N GLU A 216 17.55 14.29 1.03
CA GLU A 216 18.65 14.18 0.04
C GLU A 216 18.21 14.61 -1.36
N LEU A 217 16.94 14.41 -1.70
CA LEU A 217 16.37 14.62 -3.03
C LEU A 217 15.62 15.96 -3.16
N PHE A 218 14.96 16.39 -2.09
CA PHE A 218 14.03 17.52 -2.08
C PHE A 218 14.30 18.51 -0.95
N THR A 219 13.72 19.71 -1.12
CA THR A 219 13.46 20.68 -0.04
C THR A 219 11.95 20.74 0.22
N TRP A 220 11.50 21.18 1.39
CA TRP A 220 10.08 21.41 1.74
C TRP A 220 9.93 22.59 2.73
#